data_57bc1ca62c56d86156e01bce66433cef
#
_entry.id   57bc1ca62c56d86156e01bce66433cef
#
_cell.length_a   1.000
_cell.length_b   1.000
_cell.length_c   1.000
_cell.angle_alpha   90.00
_cell.angle_beta   90.00
_cell.angle_gamma   90.00
#
_symmetry.space_group_name_H-M   'P 1'
#
loop_
_entity.id
_entity.type
_entity.pdbx_description
1 polymer ?
#
loop_
_entity_poly.entity_id
_entity_poly.type
_entity_poly.pdbx_seq_one_letter_code
_entity_poly.pdbx_strand_id
1 'polypeptide(L)'
;IMLSTDPAKMAEGFEILGKVTGKTDAGAKLSTEVKRIAALVSDGATKASAAKASVFYSVGAKGLSTSQSGSINARVIDAIGATNVAGTTTKSGRIDITAEQVLTFNPDWVIISPDTPADAIATNPASVQPVGSLKAIAAGNYLVVPNGMPFGWFDGPPSSNQLMGMMWAGESIYPEAFNVDLAAETVSYYKNFFHYDLSTEAAKKMLATAHTPGF
;
A
#
# COMPACT_ATOMS: atom_id res chain seq x y z
N ILE A 1 -18.29 -9.58 14.59
CA ILE A 1 -17.33 -10.23 13.68
C ILE A 1 -16.33 -9.15 13.29
N MET A 2 -15.08 -9.37 13.57
CA MET A 2 -13.99 -8.46 13.19
C MET A 2 -13.27 -9.08 11.99
N LEU A 3 -13.27 -8.41 10.83
CA LEU A 3 -12.49 -8.86 9.68
C LEU A 3 -11.00 -8.62 9.96
N SER A 4 -10.20 -9.65 9.73
CA SER A 4 -8.75 -9.54 9.85
C SER A 4 -8.17 -8.79 8.64
N THR A 5 -7.04 -8.12 8.85
CA THR A 5 -6.23 -7.57 7.77
C THR A 5 -5.27 -8.60 7.14
N ASP A 6 -5.17 -9.80 7.75
CA ASP A 6 -4.50 -10.95 7.17
C ASP A 6 -5.38 -11.50 6.03
N PRO A 7 -4.92 -11.56 4.77
CA PRO A 7 -5.76 -11.96 3.64
C PRO A 7 -6.42 -13.33 3.81
N ALA A 8 -5.72 -14.32 4.40
CA ALA A 8 -6.29 -15.65 4.60
C ALA A 8 -7.48 -15.62 5.57
N LYS A 9 -7.33 -14.93 6.70
CA LYS A 9 -8.39 -14.75 7.69
C LYS A 9 -9.49 -13.80 7.19
N MET A 10 -9.16 -12.84 6.33
CA MET A 10 -10.14 -11.95 5.70
C MET A 10 -11.06 -12.75 4.78
N ALA A 11 -10.51 -13.63 3.96
CA ALA A 11 -11.28 -14.51 3.09
C ALA A 11 -12.29 -15.37 3.87
N GLU A 12 -11.84 -16.00 4.95
CA GLU A 12 -12.70 -16.76 5.88
C GLU A 12 -13.77 -15.86 6.51
N GLY A 13 -13.38 -14.66 6.95
CA GLY A 13 -14.27 -13.67 7.53
C GLY A 13 -15.42 -13.29 6.61
N PHE A 14 -15.18 -13.11 5.30
CA PHE A 14 -16.23 -12.85 4.32
C PHE A 14 -17.19 -14.05 4.16
N GLU A 15 -16.68 -15.29 4.17
CA GLU A 15 -17.54 -16.49 4.14
C GLU A 15 -18.45 -16.58 5.36
N ILE A 16 -17.89 -16.33 6.56
CA ILE A 16 -18.66 -16.34 7.81
C ILE A 16 -19.72 -15.22 7.77
N LEU A 17 -19.32 -14.01 7.36
CA LEU A 17 -20.23 -12.86 7.27
C LEU A 17 -21.37 -13.15 6.29
N GLY A 18 -21.07 -13.73 5.14
CA GLY A 18 -22.08 -14.14 4.16
C GLY A 18 -23.11 -15.11 4.74
N LYS A 19 -22.65 -16.12 5.49
CA LYS A 19 -23.56 -17.08 6.17
C LYS A 19 -24.43 -16.41 7.22
N VAL A 20 -23.86 -15.57 8.09
CA VAL A 20 -24.58 -14.88 9.17
C VAL A 20 -25.62 -13.90 8.65
N THR A 21 -25.33 -13.23 7.52
CA THR A 21 -26.24 -12.24 6.92
C THR A 21 -27.20 -12.83 5.89
N GLY A 22 -27.15 -14.14 5.62
CA GLY A 22 -27.94 -14.78 4.57
C GLY A 22 -27.50 -14.40 3.15
N LYS A 23 -26.29 -13.86 3.00
CA LYS A 23 -25.66 -13.44 1.73
C LYS A 23 -24.49 -14.36 1.34
N THR A 24 -24.71 -15.67 1.39
CA THR A 24 -23.68 -16.70 1.23
C THR A 24 -22.90 -16.54 -0.07
N ASP A 25 -23.60 -16.31 -1.20
CA ASP A 25 -22.96 -16.17 -2.51
C ASP A 25 -22.06 -14.89 -2.57
N ALA A 26 -22.51 -13.79 -1.99
CA ALA A 26 -21.72 -12.56 -1.92
C ALA A 26 -20.47 -12.76 -1.05
N GLY A 27 -20.60 -13.43 0.09
CA GLY A 27 -19.48 -13.79 0.96
C GLY A 27 -18.46 -14.68 0.26
N ALA A 28 -18.94 -15.71 -0.45
CA ALA A 28 -18.08 -16.62 -1.22
C ALA A 28 -17.34 -15.89 -2.36
N LYS A 29 -18.03 -14.98 -3.07
CA LYS A 29 -17.43 -14.16 -4.13
C LYS A 29 -16.31 -13.27 -3.59
N LEU A 30 -16.53 -12.57 -2.48
CA LEU A 30 -15.51 -11.73 -1.84
C LEU A 30 -14.34 -12.56 -1.32
N SER A 31 -14.60 -13.71 -0.72
CA SER A 31 -13.55 -14.66 -0.28
C SER A 31 -12.67 -15.09 -1.46
N THR A 32 -13.28 -15.43 -2.60
CA THR A 32 -12.55 -15.83 -3.82
C THR A 32 -11.67 -14.69 -4.32
N GLU A 33 -12.17 -13.45 -4.32
CA GLU A 33 -11.42 -12.29 -4.79
C GLU A 33 -10.23 -11.98 -3.86
N VAL A 34 -10.43 -12.06 -2.54
CA VAL A 34 -9.33 -11.91 -1.57
C VAL A 34 -8.24 -12.96 -1.80
N LYS A 35 -8.63 -14.24 -1.99
CA LYS A 35 -7.69 -15.32 -2.27
C LYS A 35 -6.92 -15.11 -3.57
N ARG A 36 -7.59 -14.62 -4.63
CA ARG A 36 -6.96 -14.29 -5.92
C ARG A 36 -5.89 -13.20 -5.74
N ILE A 37 -6.23 -12.09 -5.08
CA ILE A 37 -5.30 -10.99 -4.84
C ILE A 37 -4.13 -11.46 -3.96
N ALA A 38 -4.40 -12.21 -2.90
CA ALA A 38 -3.36 -12.74 -2.03
C ALA A 38 -2.37 -13.66 -2.77
N ALA A 39 -2.86 -14.50 -3.67
CA ALA A 39 -2.02 -15.36 -4.51
C ALA A 39 -1.16 -14.52 -5.46
N LEU A 40 -1.74 -13.53 -6.16
CA LEU A 40 -1.03 -12.62 -7.03
C LEU A 40 0.12 -11.90 -6.28
N VAL A 41 -0.18 -11.37 -5.10
CA VAL A 41 0.83 -10.66 -4.27
C VAL A 41 1.93 -11.62 -3.81
N SER A 42 1.58 -12.81 -3.36
CA SER A 42 2.55 -13.82 -2.93
C SER A 42 3.49 -14.27 -4.07
N ASP A 43 2.92 -14.48 -5.26
CA ASP A 43 3.69 -14.86 -6.44
C ASP A 43 4.63 -13.75 -6.89
N GLY A 44 4.13 -12.50 -6.92
CA GLY A 44 4.94 -11.31 -7.22
C GLY A 44 6.08 -11.13 -6.23
N ALA A 45 5.81 -11.21 -4.92
CA ALA A 45 6.83 -11.11 -3.87
C ALA A 45 7.88 -12.22 -3.98
N THR A 46 7.47 -13.44 -4.35
CA THR A 46 8.40 -14.56 -4.56
C THR A 46 9.34 -14.29 -5.74
N LYS A 47 8.81 -13.80 -6.85
CA LYS A 47 9.61 -13.42 -8.04
C LYS A 47 10.53 -12.23 -7.74
N ALA A 48 10.08 -11.25 -6.94
CA ALA A 48 10.85 -10.09 -6.54
C ALA A 48 11.94 -10.39 -5.50
N SER A 49 11.99 -11.59 -4.94
CA SER A 49 12.84 -11.96 -3.79
C SER A 49 14.34 -11.70 -3.98
N ALA A 50 14.83 -11.69 -5.20
CA ALA A 50 16.23 -11.39 -5.54
C ALA A 50 16.54 -9.87 -5.57
N ALA A 51 15.53 -9.01 -5.73
CA ALA A 51 15.66 -7.57 -5.93
C ALA A 51 15.06 -6.77 -4.76
N LYS A 52 15.34 -7.18 -3.52
CA LYS A 52 14.77 -6.58 -2.31
C LYS A 52 15.03 -5.09 -2.21
N ALA A 53 14.09 -4.28 -2.72
CA ALA A 53 14.11 -2.85 -2.54
C ALA A 53 13.94 -2.47 -1.06
N SER A 54 14.70 -1.48 -0.62
CA SER A 54 14.51 -0.87 0.70
C SER A 54 13.45 0.24 0.61
N VAL A 55 12.48 0.21 1.52
CA VAL A 55 11.32 1.10 1.50
C VAL A 55 11.20 1.84 2.83
N PHE A 56 11.02 3.15 2.75
CA PHE A 56 10.65 4.00 3.87
C PHE A 56 9.20 4.45 3.75
N TYR A 57 8.40 4.21 4.78
CA TYR A 57 7.04 4.76 4.89
C TYR A 57 7.07 6.06 5.68
N SER A 58 6.88 7.18 4.99
CA SER A 58 6.91 8.54 5.53
C SER A 58 5.52 8.98 6.00
N VAL A 59 5.38 9.33 7.27
CA VAL A 59 4.10 9.71 7.89
C VAL A 59 4.23 11.03 8.63
N GLY A 60 3.14 11.82 8.64
CA GLY A 60 3.05 13.10 9.30
C GLY A 60 3.65 14.26 8.50
N ALA A 61 3.32 15.48 8.87
CA ALA A 61 3.64 16.70 8.09
C ALA A 61 5.12 16.90 7.78
N LYS A 62 6.02 16.32 8.57
CA LYS A 62 7.48 16.37 8.37
C LYS A 62 8.06 14.99 7.97
N GLY A 63 7.22 13.95 7.85
CA GLY A 63 7.68 12.60 7.58
C GLY A 63 8.51 11.99 8.70
N LEU A 64 8.35 12.44 9.94
CA LEU A 64 9.11 12.00 11.12
C LEU A 64 8.36 10.95 11.94
N SER A 65 7.41 10.27 11.33
CA SER A 65 6.73 9.10 11.88
C SER A 65 6.71 8.00 10.85
N THR A 66 6.72 6.75 11.29
CA THR A 66 6.75 5.58 10.40
C THR A 66 6.15 4.36 11.08
N SER A 67 6.06 3.25 10.34
CA SER A 67 5.61 1.96 10.85
C SER A 67 6.63 0.88 10.54
N GLN A 68 6.93 0.03 11.52
CA GLN A 68 7.91 -1.05 11.40
C GLN A 68 7.28 -2.33 10.82
N SER A 69 8.08 -3.17 10.17
CA SER A 69 7.68 -4.50 9.72
C SER A 69 7.12 -5.35 10.87
N GLY A 70 6.12 -6.17 10.58
CA GLY A 70 5.35 -6.93 11.56
C GLY A 70 4.20 -6.12 12.18
N SER A 71 4.13 -4.81 11.97
CA SER A 71 2.96 -4.01 12.37
C SER A 71 1.86 -4.08 11.31
N ILE A 72 0.61 -3.92 11.76
CA ILE A 72 -0.55 -3.89 10.85
C ILE A 72 -0.47 -2.74 9.83
N ASN A 73 0.18 -1.63 10.22
CA ASN A 73 0.29 -0.43 9.40
C ASN A 73 1.37 -0.53 8.30
N ALA A 74 2.33 -1.47 8.43
CA ALA A 74 3.38 -1.69 7.44
C ALA A 74 3.17 -2.97 6.61
N ARG A 75 2.03 -3.62 6.75
CA ARG A 75 1.73 -4.92 6.10
C ARG A 75 1.89 -4.89 4.58
N VAL A 76 1.62 -3.76 3.93
CA VAL A 76 1.80 -3.61 2.48
C VAL A 76 3.26 -3.82 2.09
N ILE A 77 4.22 -3.21 2.82
CA ILE A 77 5.66 -3.37 2.56
C ILE A 77 6.08 -4.83 2.77
N ASP A 78 5.62 -5.43 3.88
CA ASP A 78 5.96 -6.81 4.23
C ASP A 78 5.42 -7.80 3.17
N ALA A 79 4.18 -7.58 2.71
CA ALA A 79 3.50 -8.47 1.77
C ALA A 79 4.16 -8.51 0.38
N ILE A 80 4.71 -7.40 -0.10
CA ILE A 80 5.39 -7.34 -1.40
C ILE A 80 6.85 -7.81 -1.33
N GLY A 81 7.33 -8.24 -0.17
CA GLY A 81 8.69 -8.75 0.03
C GLY A 81 9.77 -7.67 0.09
N ALA A 82 9.40 -6.39 0.20
CA ALA A 82 10.35 -5.30 0.34
C ALA A 82 10.95 -5.23 1.75
N THR A 83 12.08 -4.57 1.89
CA THR A 83 12.74 -4.33 3.17
C THR A 83 12.27 -3.01 3.77
N ASN A 84 11.57 -3.06 4.90
CA ASN A 84 11.22 -1.85 5.64
C ASN A 84 12.44 -1.33 6.41
N VAL A 85 12.94 -0.14 6.05
CA VAL A 85 14.14 0.45 6.66
C VAL A 85 13.95 0.87 8.11
N ALA A 86 12.71 1.01 8.57
CA ALA A 86 12.41 1.32 9.98
C ALA A 86 12.59 0.12 10.93
N GLY A 87 13.02 -1.05 10.39
CA GLY A 87 13.22 -2.27 11.17
C GLY A 87 11.94 -3.05 11.44
N THR A 88 12.01 -3.95 12.42
CA THR A 88 10.93 -4.89 12.76
C THR A 88 10.39 -4.68 14.17
N THR A 89 9.13 -5.02 14.37
CA THR A 89 8.47 -4.97 15.68
C THR A 89 7.43 -6.08 15.82
N THR A 90 7.12 -6.41 17.07
CA THR A 90 5.95 -7.24 17.43
C THR A 90 4.76 -6.40 17.87
N LYS A 91 4.91 -5.06 17.90
CA LYS A 91 3.87 -4.13 18.31
C LYS A 91 3.19 -3.55 17.09
N SER A 92 1.90 -3.25 17.19
CA SER A 92 1.18 -2.46 16.20
C SER A 92 1.35 -0.96 16.48
N GLY A 93 1.18 -0.16 15.42
CA GLY A 93 1.18 1.29 15.52
C GLY A 93 2.36 1.96 14.82
N ARG A 94 2.39 3.27 14.97
CA ARG A 94 3.44 4.14 14.44
C ARG A 94 4.49 4.41 15.50
N ILE A 95 5.70 4.70 15.06
CA ILE A 95 6.80 5.18 15.89
C ILE A 95 7.28 6.52 15.37
N ASP A 96 7.76 7.38 16.25
CA ASP A 96 8.45 8.62 15.90
C ASP A 96 9.94 8.33 15.68
N ILE A 97 10.51 9.02 14.72
CA ILE A 97 11.92 8.90 14.32
C ILE A 97 12.55 10.28 14.19
N THR A 98 13.87 10.35 14.31
CA THR A 98 14.60 11.61 14.15
C THR A 98 14.93 11.91 12.68
N ALA A 99 15.23 13.16 12.38
CA ALA A 99 15.68 13.57 11.06
C ALA A 99 16.95 12.83 10.62
N GLU A 100 17.87 12.61 11.55
CA GLU A 100 19.11 11.87 11.31
C GLU A 100 18.84 10.40 10.95
N GLN A 101 17.86 9.78 11.62
CA GLN A 101 17.45 8.40 11.28
C GLN A 101 16.88 8.32 9.88
N VAL A 102 16.00 9.27 9.48
CA VAL A 102 15.46 9.33 8.11
C VAL A 102 16.57 9.43 7.07
N LEU A 103 17.55 10.32 7.28
CA LEU A 103 18.69 10.46 6.38
C LEU A 103 19.59 9.23 6.34
N THR A 104 19.74 8.55 7.49
CA THR A 104 20.53 7.32 7.60
C THR A 104 19.87 6.14 6.86
N PHE A 105 18.55 6.07 6.82
CA PHE A 105 17.84 5.01 6.13
C PHE A 105 18.18 4.94 4.64
N ASN A 106 18.31 6.09 3.98
CA ASN A 106 18.66 6.22 2.55
C ASN A 106 17.99 5.11 1.68
N PRO A 107 16.65 5.04 1.68
CA PRO A 107 15.89 3.97 1.04
C PRO A 107 15.96 4.03 -0.49
N ASP A 108 15.64 2.92 -1.18
CA ASP A 108 15.45 2.89 -2.63
C ASP A 108 14.14 3.53 -3.04
N TRP A 109 13.10 3.39 -2.19
CA TRP A 109 11.76 3.93 -2.42
C TRP A 109 11.20 4.60 -1.16
N VAL A 110 10.40 5.65 -1.37
CA VAL A 110 9.62 6.31 -0.30
C VAL A 110 8.14 6.15 -0.59
N ILE A 111 7.39 5.62 0.37
CA ILE A 111 5.91 5.66 0.33
C ILE A 111 5.46 6.79 1.24
N ILE A 112 4.72 7.72 0.71
CA ILE A 112 4.31 8.96 1.36
C ILE A 112 2.86 8.85 1.81
N SER A 113 2.63 8.97 3.12
CA SER A 113 1.27 9.06 3.68
C SER A 113 0.56 10.34 3.21
N PRO A 114 -0.77 10.33 3.08
CA PRO A 114 -1.56 11.53 2.79
C PRO A 114 -1.37 12.68 3.79
N ASP A 115 -0.92 12.38 5.00
CA ASP A 115 -0.62 13.37 6.04
C ASP A 115 0.70 14.12 5.78
N THR A 116 1.52 13.66 4.86
CA THR A 116 2.77 14.29 4.43
C THR A 116 2.49 15.10 3.17
N PRO A 117 2.96 16.35 3.04
CA PRO A 117 2.62 17.23 1.90
C PRO A 117 3.33 16.79 0.61
N ALA A 118 2.79 15.79 -0.06
CA ALA A 118 3.35 15.18 -1.26
C ALA A 118 3.51 16.16 -2.42
N ASP A 119 2.55 17.07 -2.61
CA ASP A 119 2.64 18.11 -3.64
C ASP A 119 3.83 19.06 -3.40
N ALA A 120 4.12 19.36 -2.14
CA ALA A 120 5.29 20.14 -1.78
C ALA A 120 6.59 19.36 -2.04
N ILE A 121 6.61 18.05 -1.80
CA ILE A 121 7.76 17.19 -2.15
C ILE A 121 7.99 17.21 -3.66
N ALA A 122 6.93 17.08 -4.46
CA ALA A 122 7.03 17.08 -5.92
C ALA A 122 7.52 18.41 -6.50
N THR A 123 7.07 19.54 -5.94
CA THR A 123 7.37 20.88 -6.49
C THR A 123 8.57 21.55 -5.83
N ASN A 124 8.79 21.35 -4.56
CA ASN A 124 9.89 21.91 -3.78
C ASN A 124 10.33 20.95 -2.66
N PRO A 125 11.11 19.91 -2.96
CA PRO A 125 11.55 18.91 -1.97
C PRO A 125 12.21 19.53 -0.74
N ALA A 126 12.93 20.64 -0.92
CA ALA A 126 13.60 21.35 0.18
C ALA A 126 12.63 21.88 1.27
N SER A 127 11.35 22.06 0.93
CA SER A 127 10.34 22.51 1.90
C SER A 127 9.87 21.42 2.88
N VAL A 128 10.15 20.16 2.60
CA VAL A 128 9.70 19.00 3.39
C VAL A 128 10.90 18.19 3.89
N GLN A 129 11.65 18.80 4.77
CA GLN A 129 12.83 18.16 5.34
C GLN A 129 12.47 17.29 6.55
N PRO A 130 13.15 16.13 6.73
CA PRO A 130 14.31 15.62 5.96
C PRO A 130 13.97 14.79 4.72
N VAL A 131 12.69 14.41 4.53
CA VAL A 131 12.26 13.46 3.47
C VAL A 131 12.66 13.96 2.07
N GLY A 132 12.46 15.24 1.79
CA GLY A 132 12.80 15.84 0.50
C GLY A 132 14.29 15.78 0.15
N SER A 133 15.19 15.50 1.11
CA SER A 133 16.63 15.35 0.86
C SER A 133 17.04 13.91 0.50
N LEU A 134 16.11 12.96 0.54
CA LEU A 134 16.42 11.57 0.24
C LEU A 134 16.74 11.39 -1.26
N LYS A 135 17.72 10.55 -1.56
CA LYS A 135 18.10 10.23 -2.95
C LYS A 135 16.94 9.62 -3.74
N ALA A 136 16.10 8.82 -3.08
CA ALA A 136 14.90 8.25 -3.68
C ALA A 136 13.96 9.35 -4.21
N ILE A 137 13.74 10.43 -3.46
CA ILE A 137 12.93 11.58 -3.91
C ILE A 137 13.56 12.26 -5.13
N ALA A 138 14.87 12.53 -5.11
CA ALA A 138 15.57 13.12 -6.23
C ALA A 138 15.56 12.23 -7.49
N ALA A 139 15.49 10.92 -7.33
CA ALA A 139 15.39 9.94 -8.41
C ALA A 139 13.95 9.74 -8.93
N GLY A 140 12.93 10.33 -8.29
CA GLY A 140 11.53 10.09 -8.61
C GLY A 140 10.98 8.76 -8.06
N ASN A 141 11.75 8.05 -7.23
CA ASN A 141 11.36 6.78 -6.62
C ASN A 141 10.52 7.01 -5.37
N TYR A 142 9.35 7.58 -5.54
CA TYR A 142 8.39 7.73 -4.44
C TYR A 142 6.96 7.52 -4.93
N LEU A 143 6.13 7.06 -4.00
CA LEU A 143 4.72 6.80 -4.21
C LEU A 143 3.93 7.59 -3.18
N VAL A 144 2.78 8.14 -3.57
CA VAL A 144 1.85 8.82 -2.68
C VAL A 144 0.67 7.90 -2.43
N VAL A 145 0.41 7.53 -1.18
CA VAL A 145 -0.69 6.63 -0.86
C VAL A 145 -2.01 7.21 -1.38
N PRO A 146 -2.71 6.54 -2.29
CA PRO A 146 -4.04 6.96 -2.71
C PRO A 146 -4.95 7.09 -1.50
N ASN A 147 -5.45 8.30 -1.28
CA ASN A 147 -6.33 8.64 -0.18
C ASN A 147 -7.63 9.21 -0.75
N GLY A 148 -8.51 8.34 -1.07
CA GLY A 148 -9.80 8.70 -1.63
C GLY A 148 -10.88 7.84 -1.02
N MET A 149 -11.86 7.53 -1.76
CA MET A 149 -13.04 6.78 -1.36
C MET A 149 -12.77 5.28 -1.21
N PRO A 150 -13.21 4.64 -0.14
CA PRO A 150 -13.59 5.23 1.15
C PRO A 150 -12.41 5.37 2.11
N PHE A 151 -11.24 4.74 1.82
CA PHE A 151 -10.06 4.71 2.68
C PHE A 151 -8.77 4.68 1.86
N GLY A 152 -7.67 5.14 2.46
CA GLY A 152 -6.34 5.03 1.86
C GLY A 152 -5.91 3.55 1.68
N TRP A 153 -5.09 3.29 0.66
CA TRP A 153 -4.69 1.93 0.29
C TRP A 153 -3.59 1.33 1.18
N PHE A 154 -3.10 2.05 2.15
CA PHE A 154 -1.97 1.60 2.95
C PHE A 154 -2.36 1.29 4.40
N ASP A 155 -2.68 2.29 5.21
CA ASP A 155 -2.85 2.12 6.65
C ASP A 155 -4.08 2.78 7.28
N GLY A 156 -4.96 3.34 6.50
CA GLY A 156 -6.01 4.14 7.10
C GLY A 156 -7.47 3.81 6.72
N PRO A 157 -8.23 3.20 7.58
CA PRO A 157 -7.93 2.14 8.54
C PRO A 157 -7.59 0.82 7.86
N PRO A 158 -6.70 -0.02 8.42
CA PRO A 158 -6.31 -1.28 7.80
C PRO A 158 -7.49 -2.23 7.61
N SER A 159 -7.77 -2.59 6.35
CA SER A 159 -8.90 -3.44 5.95
C SER A 159 -8.63 -4.02 4.56
N SER A 160 -9.69 -4.32 3.79
CA SER A 160 -9.57 -4.79 2.39
C SER A 160 -8.85 -3.79 1.47
N ASN A 161 -8.80 -2.50 1.83
CA ASN A 161 -8.02 -1.48 1.14
C ASN A 161 -6.52 -1.82 1.02
N GLN A 162 -5.95 -2.53 1.99
CA GLN A 162 -4.56 -2.98 1.92
C GLN A 162 -4.33 -4.01 0.79
N LEU A 163 -5.35 -4.75 0.36
CA LEU A 163 -5.23 -5.65 -0.80
C LEU A 163 -4.88 -4.86 -2.07
N MET A 164 -5.57 -3.74 -2.28
CA MET A 164 -5.25 -2.85 -3.41
C MET A 164 -3.88 -2.21 -3.23
N GLY A 165 -3.54 -1.80 -2.01
CA GLY A 165 -2.23 -1.26 -1.68
C GLY A 165 -1.07 -2.21 -1.95
N MET A 166 -1.27 -3.51 -1.70
CA MET A 166 -0.26 -4.55 -2.00
C MET A 166 -0.04 -4.72 -3.51
N MET A 167 -1.12 -4.76 -4.31
CA MET A 167 -0.99 -4.80 -5.77
C MET A 167 -0.33 -3.53 -6.31
N TRP A 168 -0.77 -2.36 -5.86
CA TRP A 168 -0.25 -1.07 -6.27
C TRP A 168 1.23 -0.88 -5.94
N ALA A 169 1.63 -1.11 -4.69
CA ALA A 169 3.02 -0.98 -4.29
C ALA A 169 3.92 -2.05 -4.94
N GLY A 170 3.40 -3.28 -5.08
CA GLY A 170 4.10 -4.37 -5.72
C GLY A 170 4.39 -4.09 -7.19
N GLU A 171 3.39 -3.68 -7.97
CA GLU A 171 3.56 -3.32 -9.37
C GLU A 171 4.46 -2.09 -9.55
N SER A 172 4.29 -1.06 -8.69
CA SER A 172 5.08 0.16 -8.78
C SER A 172 6.57 -0.06 -8.51
N ILE A 173 6.91 -0.93 -7.56
CA ILE A 173 8.30 -1.18 -7.14
C ILE A 173 8.94 -2.34 -7.92
N TYR A 174 8.13 -3.34 -8.31
CA TYR A 174 8.59 -4.57 -8.96
C TYR A 174 7.75 -4.93 -10.20
N PRO A 175 7.65 -4.06 -11.23
CA PRO A 175 6.74 -4.26 -12.37
C PRO A 175 6.99 -5.58 -13.10
N GLU A 176 8.26 -6.00 -13.26
CA GLU A 176 8.61 -7.25 -13.94
C GLU A 176 8.17 -8.52 -13.15
N ALA A 177 8.00 -8.38 -11.82
CA ALA A 177 7.62 -9.50 -10.95
C ALA A 177 6.09 -9.58 -10.79
N PHE A 178 5.42 -8.46 -10.67
CA PHE A 178 3.98 -8.40 -10.44
C PHE A 178 3.19 -8.44 -11.74
N ASN A 179 3.55 -7.64 -12.74
CA ASN A 179 2.94 -7.58 -14.08
C ASN A 179 1.39 -7.42 -14.02
N VAL A 180 0.94 -6.38 -13.33
CA VAL A 180 -0.48 -6.12 -13.02
C VAL A 180 -1.00 -4.92 -13.79
N ASP A 181 -2.13 -5.05 -14.47
CA ASP A 181 -2.88 -3.87 -14.96
C ASP A 181 -3.57 -3.16 -13.79
N LEU A 182 -2.87 -2.21 -13.17
CA LEU A 182 -3.37 -1.47 -12.01
C LEU A 182 -4.66 -0.71 -12.28
N ALA A 183 -4.88 -0.22 -13.51
CA ALA A 183 -6.11 0.49 -13.82
C ALA A 183 -7.31 -0.46 -13.82
N ALA A 184 -7.17 -1.63 -14.45
CA ALA A 184 -8.20 -2.67 -14.47
C ALA A 184 -8.45 -3.23 -13.07
N GLU A 185 -7.39 -3.52 -12.28
CA GLU A 185 -7.53 -4.01 -10.91
C GLU A 185 -8.18 -2.98 -9.99
N THR A 186 -7.88 -1.69 -10.15
CA THR A 186 -8.54 -0.62 -9.39
C THR A 186 -10.04 -0.60 -9.68
N VAL A 187 -10.44 -0.63 -10.95
CA VAL A 187 -11.87 -0.69 -11.33
C VAL A 187 -12.54 -1.93 -10.74
N SER A 188 -11.91 -3.10 -10.87
CA SER A 188 -12.43 -4.37 -10.35
C SER A 188 -12.58 -4.35 -8.83
N TYR A 189 -11.60 -3.80 -8.13
CA TYR A 189 -11.61 -3.69 -6.67
C TYR A 189 -12.78 -2.84 -6.18
N TYR A 190 -12.97 -1.65 -6.72
CA TYR A 190 -14.08 -0.78 -6.32
C TYR A 190 -15.45 -1.41 -6.64
N LYS A 191 -15.56 -2.08 -7.77
CA LYS A 191 -16.79 -2.79 -8.14
C LYS A 191 -17.11 -3.94 -7.20
N ASN A 192 -16.14 -4.77 -6.88
CA ASN A 192 -16.35 -5.99 -6.09
C ASN A 192 -16.54 -5.70 -4.61
N PHE A 193 -15.76 -4.77 -4.02
CA PHE A 193 -15.78 -4.53 -2.57
C PHE A 193 -16.73 -3.39 -2.17
N PHE A 194 -17.01 -2.44 -3.05
CA PHE A 194 -17.81 -1.25 -2.73
C PHE A 194 -19.04 -1.07 -3.61
N HIS A 195 -19.28 -1.95 -4.58
CA HIS A 195 -20.35 -1.83 -5.56
C HIS A 195 -20.36 -0.45 -6.27
N TYR A 196 -19.17 0.08 -6.49
CA TYR A 196 -18.97 1.38 -7.14
C TYR A 196 -18.37 1.18 -8.54
N ASP A 197 -19.09 1.70 -9.56
CA ASP A 197 -18.66 1.64 -10.95
C ASP A 197 -17.66 2.78 -11.23
N LEU A 198 -16.40 2.56 -10.86
CA LEU A 198 -15.31 3.48 -11.14
C LEU A 198 -14.97 3.41 -12.64
N SER A 199 -14.85 4.57 -13.32
CA SER A 199 -14.38 4.56 -14.72
C SER A 199 -12.88 4.30 -14.79
N THR A 200 -12.43 3.75 -15.92
CA THR A 200 -11.00 3.52 -16.17
C THR A 200 -10.19 4.85 -16.14
N GLU A 201 -10.79 5.93 -16.65
CA GLU A 201 -10.17 7.27 -16.63
C GLU A 201 -10.00 7.77 -15.20
N ALA A 202 -10.99 7.56 -14.32
CA ALA A 202 -10.90 7.93 -12.92
C ALA A 202 -9.86 7.08 -12.18
N ALA A 203 -9.77 5.78 -12.48
CA ALA A 203 -8.73 4.90 -11.94
C ALA A 203 -7.33 5.36 -12.36
N LYS A 204 -7.12 5.66 -13.64
CA LYS A 204 -5.84 6.20 -14.14
C LYS A 204 -5.48 7.51 -13.50
N LYS A 205 -6.44 8.43 -13.31
CA LYS A 205 -6.21 9.70 -12.61
C LYS A 205 -5.81 9.49 -11.15
N MET A 206 -6.42 8.53 -10.46
CA MET A 206 -6.01 8.17 -9.08
C MET A 206 -4.56 7.70 -9.06
N LEU A 207 -4.19 6.81 -9.97
CA LEU A 207 -2.83 6.25 -10.08
C LEU A 207 -1.80 7.34 -10.42
N ALA A 208 -2.12 8.24 -11.34
CA ALA A 208 -1.26 9.39 -11.68
C ALA A 208 -1.06 10.31 -10.46
N THR A 209 -2.13 10.62 -9.71
CA THR A 209 -2.03 11.43 -8.48
C THR A 209 -1.20 10.73 -7.39
N ALA A 210 -1.17 9.41 -7.41
CA ALA A 210 -0.37 8.58 -6.51
C ALA A 210 1.11 8.46 -6.94
N HIS A 211 1.55 9.17 -7.97
CA HIS A 211 2.89 9.04 -8.56
C HIS A 211 3.23 7.60 -8.95
N THR A 212 2.22 6.85 -9.42
CA THR A 212 2.40 5.48 -9.87
C THR A 212 3.18 5.46 -11.19
N PRO A 213 4.28 4.72 -11.31
CA PRO A 213 5.03 4.62 -12.56
C PRO A 213 4.14 4.18 -13.73
N GLY A 214 4.25 4.84 -14.87
CA GLY A 214 3.46 4.55 -16.08
C GLY A 214 2.09 5.24 -16.17
N PHE A 215 1.73 6.10 -15.19
CA PHE A 215 0.47 6.85 -15.16
C PHE A 215 0.68 8.36 -15.11
#